data_cc50b499b9a50c93dcd8421c21b466ee
#
_entry.id   cc50b499b9a50c93dcd8421c21b466ee
#
_cell.length_a   1.000
_cell.length_b   1.000
_cell.length_c   1.000
_cell.angle_alpha   90.00
_cell.angle_beta   90.00
_cell.angle_gamma   90.00
#
_symmetry.space_group_name_H-M   'P 1'
#
loop_
_entity.id
_entity.type
_entity.pdbx_description
1 polymer ?
#
loop_
_entity_poly.entity_id
_entity_poly.type
_entity_poly.pdbx_seq_one_letter_code
_entity_poly.pdbx_strand_id
1 'polypeptide(L)'
;CAKGTSTVFYRNPGLAKYQPFDFKDWPQGRFECPNVASTRPGGSISAAWAVMNHLGEEGYLKLNKRLMRMRQRYINGIKAIDGLYIRGEPELLIVSYGSEVIDMGAVAEEMQRRKWFVGSQVSPPGIMIGLSLPHEAVVGEYLDDLSRSVTKAKKAGKGKRRRAVRSVY
;
A
#
# COMPACT_ATOMS: atom_id res chain seq x y z
N CYS A 1 -13.87 -2.39 0.32
CA CYS A 1 -14.70 -3.02 -0.74
C CYS A 1 -14.04 -4.31 -1.22
N ALA A 2 -14.84 -5.19 -1.83
CA ALA A 2 -14.32 -6.40 -2.47
C ALA A 2 -13.35 -6.05 -3.61
N LYS A 3 -12.31 -6.87 -3.79
CA LYS A 3 -11.39 -6.73 -4.94
C LYS A 3 -12.17 -6.93 -6.24
N GLY A 4 -11.73 -6.27 -7.31
CA GLY A 4 -12.39 -6.28 -8.62
C GLY A 4 -13.33 -5.10 -8.85
N THR A 5 -13.45 -4.20 -7.88
CA THR A 5 -14.19 -2.94 -8.03
C THR A 5 -13.22 -1.78 -7.88
N SER A 6 -13.26 -0.84 -8.80
CA SER A 6 -12.55 0.44 -8.72
C SER A 6 -13.52 1.59 -8.99
N THR A 7 -13.26 2.73 -8.38
CA THR A 7 -14.09 3.93 -8.52
C THR A 7 -13.21 5.10 -8.95
N VAL A 8 -13.66 5.82 -9.96
CA VAL A 8 -13.03 7.04 -10.43
C VAL A 8 -13.93 8.22 -10.09
N PHE A 9 -13.36 9.22 -9.45
CA PHE A 9 -14.06 10.46 -9.09
C PHE A 9 -13.49 11.63 -9.88
N TYR A 10 -14.36 12.42 -10.48
CA TYR A 10 -14.00 13.63 -11.21
C TYR A 10 -14.43 14.87 -10.43
N ARG A 11 -13.47 15.76 -10.15
CA ARG A 11 -13.79 17.08 -9.56
C ARG A 11 -14.69 17.92 -10.47
N ASN A 12 -14.45 17.84 -11.79
CA ASN A 12 -15.24 18.52 -12.80
C ASN A 12 -15.96 17.47 -13.65
N PRO A 13 -17.30 17.47 -13.68
CA PRO A 13 -18.09 16.53 -14.51
C PRO A 13 -17.70 16.55 -15.98
N GLY A 14 -17.25 17.71 -16.49
CA GLY A 14 -16.78 17.86 -17.87
C GLY A 14 -15.57 16.99 -18.23
N LEU A 15 -14.83 16.48 -17.25
CA LEU A 15 -13.73 15.55 -17.47
C LEU A 15 -14.21 14.12 -17.78
N ALA A 16 -15.40 13.75 -17.34
CA ALA A 16 -15.96 12.42 -17.58
C ALA A 16 -16.14 12.10 -19.07
N LYS A 17 -16.31 13.11 -19.91
CA LYS A 17 -16.43 12.95 -21.37
C LYS A 17 -15.19 12.36 -22.06
N TYR A 18 -14.03 12.43 -21.40
CA TYR A 18 -12.77 11.88 -21.94
C TYR A 18 -12.53 10.43 -21.51
N GLN A 19 -13.36 9.89 -20.64
CA GLN A 19 -13.23 8.51 -20.17
C GLN A 19 -13.70 7.48 -21.20
N PRO A 20 -14.85 7.67 -21.90
CA PRO A 20 -15.33 6.69 -22.85
C PRO A 20 -14.41 6.60 -24.08
N PHE A 21 -14.12 5.36 -24.48
CA PHE A 21 -13.63 5.07 -25.82
C PHE A 21 -14.84 5.08 -26.77
N ASP A 22 -14.81 5.93 -27.79
CA ASP A 22 -15.86 6.08 -28.80
C ASP A 22 -15.26 5.76 -30.19
N PHE A 23 -15.76 4.70 -30.82
CA PHE A 23 -15.31 4.25 -32.12
C PHE A 23 -16.51 4.14 -33.08
N LYS A 24 -16.44 4.87 -34.20
CA LYS A 24 -17.57 5.02 -35.13
C LYS A 24 -17.51 4.05 -36.33
N ASP A 25 -16.33 3.54 -36.64
CA ASP A 25 -16.09 2.66 -37.80
C ASP A 25 -16.22 1.16 -37.44
N TRP A 26 -16.97 0.86 -36.38
CA TRP A 26 -17.28 -0.51 -36.01
C TRP A 26 -18.30 -1.12 -37.00
N PRO A 27 -18.15 -2.38 -37.44
CA PRO A 27 -19.07 -2.99 -38.41
C PRO A 27 -20.54 -2.99 -37.99
N GLN A 28 -20.84 -2.95 -36.70
CA GLN A 28 -22.20 -2.87 -36.14
C GLN A 28 -22.64 -1.41 -35.80
N GLY A 29 -21.88 -0.40 -36.24
CA GLY A 29 -22.12 0.98 -35.96
C GLY A 29 -21.24 1.55 -34.85
N ARG A 30 -21.72 2.56 -34.15
CA ARG A 30 -20.96 3.20 -33.05
C ARG A 30 -20.76 2.25 -31.88
N PHE A 31 -19.51 2.06 -31.51
CA PHE A 31 -19.11 1.37 -30.28
C PHE A 31 -18.62 2.38 -29.26
N GLU A 32 -19.25 2.40 -28.07
CA GLU A 32 -18.82 3.25 -26.96
C GLU A 32 -18.64 2.40 -25.70
N CYS A 33 -17.49 2.54 -25.04
CA CYS A 33 -17.18 1.82 -23.81
C CYS A 33 -16.47 2.76 -22.82
N PRO A 34 -16.98 2.91 -21.57
CA PRO A 34 -16.40 3.82 -20.58
C PRO A 34 -15.15 3.24 -19.89
N ASN A 35 -14.73 2.05 -20.24
CA ASN A 35 -13.54 1.40 -19.66
C ASN A 35 -12.97 0.31 -20.55
N VAL A 36 -11.69 -0.01 -20.36
CA VAL A 36 -10.95 -0.99 -21.19
C VAL A 36 -11.51 -2.41 -21.09
N ALA A 37 -12.01 -2.81 -19.92
CA ALA A 37 -12.45 -4.18 -19.71
C ALA A 37 -13.96 -4.42 -19.97
N SER A 38 -14.68 -3.40 -20.48
CA SER A 38 -16.11 -3.48 -20.87
C SER A 38 -17.03 -4.00 -19.76
N THR A 39 -17.57 -5.21 -19.88
CA THR A 39 -18.50 -5.82 -18.93
C THR A 39 -17.84 -6.07 -17.56
N ARG A 40 -18.56 -5.79 -16.48
CA ARG A 40 -18.12 -6.00 -15.10
C ARG A 40 -19.00 -7.00 -14.38
N PRO A 41 -18.43 -7.87 -13.51
CA PRO A 41 -19.24 -8.76 -12.68
C PRO A 41 -20.02 -7.92 -11.64
N GLY A 42 -21.34 -8.08 -11.63
CA GLY A 42 -22.22 -7.35 -10.71
C GLY A 42 -21.97 -7.69 -9.23
N GLY A 43 -21.43 -8.88 -8.92
CA GLY A 43 -21.17 -9.31 -7.56
C GLY A 43 -20.24 -8.40 -6.78
N SER A 44 -19.15 -7.92 -7.40
CA SER A 44 -18.23 -6.96 -6.75
C SER A 44 -18.88 -5.60 -6.48
N ILE A 45 -19.75 -5.16 -7.39
CA ILE A 45 -20.50 -3.90 -7.27
C ILE A 45 -21.53 -4.03 -6.14
N SER A 46 -22.29 -5.13 -6.10
CA SER A 46 -23.26 -5.41 -5.05
C SER A 46 -22.59 -5.53 -3.67
N ALA A 47 -21.42 -6.17 -3.59
CA ALA A 47 -20.66 -6.28 -2.36
C ALA A 47 -20.18 -4.88 -1.87
N ALA A 48 -19.72 -4.01 -2.77
CA ALA A 48 -19.37 -2.63 -2.42
C ALA A 48 -20.57 -1.86 -1.89
N TRP A 49 -21.72 -1.97 -2.57
CA TRP A 49 -22.96 -1.34 -2.13
C TRP A 49 -23.42 -1.85 -0.75
N ALA A 50 -23.40 -3.16 -0.53
CA ALA A 50 -23.77 -3.76 0.75
C ALA A 50 -22.88 -3.28 1.91
N VAL A 51 -21.55 -3.22 1.69
CA VAL A 51 -20.61 -2.72 2.71
C VAL A 51 -20.84 -1.24 3.00
N MET A 52 -21.07 -0.42 1.97
CA MET A 52 -21.36 1.01 2.17
C MET A 52 -22.64 1.22 2.98
N ASN A 53 -23.70 0.48 2.69
CA ASN A 53 -24.96 0.58 3.45
C ASN A 53 -24.84 0.02 4.88
N HIS A 54 -24.07 -1.08 5.06
CA HIS A 54 -23.87 -1.68 6.37
C HIS A 54 -23.08 -0.77 7.32
N LEU A 55 -22.01 -0.15 6.83
CA LEU A 55 -21.16 0.72 7.64
C LEU A 55 -21.73 2.13 7.79
N GLY A 56 -22.34 2.65 6.72
CA GLY A 56 -22.74 4.05 6.64
C GLY A 56 -21.57 5.02 6.80
N GLU A 57 -21.85 6.29 6.78
CA GLU A 57 -20.82 7.34 6.93
C GLU A 57 -20.10 7.24 8.28
N GLU A 58 -20.86 7.09 9.36
CA GLU A 58 -20.29 7.00 10.71
C GLU A 58 -19.37 5.81 10.90
N GLY A 59 -19.74 4.63 10.35
CA GLY A 59 -18.91 3.43 10.37
C GLY A 59 -17.59 3.65 9.65
N TYR A 60 -17.63 4.24 8.46
CA TYR A 60 -16.42 4.59 7.70
C TYR A 60 -15.54 5.60 8.45
N LEU A 61 -16.11 6.66 9.01
CA LEU A 61 -15.37 7.66 9.79
C LEU A 61 -14.71 7.05 11.02
N LYS A 62 -15.42 6.17 11.76
CA LYS A 62 -14.89 5.47 12.92
C LYS A 62 -13.70 4.58 12.55
N LEU A 63 -13.85 3.78 11.49
CA LEU A 63 -12.79 2.90 11.00
C LEU A 63 -11.57 3.69 10.51
N ASN A 64 -11.79 4.75 9.72
CA ASN A 64 -10.70 5.57 9.23
C ASN A 64 -9.93 6.26 10.35
N LYS A 65 -10.60 6.83 11.35
CA LYS A 65 -9.95 7.42 12.53
C LYS A 65 -9.07 6.40 13.25
N ARG A 66 -9.53 5.15 13.37
CA ARG A 66 -8.75 4.05 13.97
C ARG A 66 -7.52 3.71 13.14
N LEU A 67 -7.69 3.56 11.84
CA LEU A 67 -6.61 3.27 10.89
C LEU A 67 -5.55 4.38 10.85
N MET A 68 -5.97 5.64 10.88
CA MET A 68 -5.04 6.78 10.90
C MET A 68 -4.22 6.83 12.20
N ARG A 69 -4.83 6.54 13.35
CA ARG A 69 -4.09 6.42 14.62
C ARG A 69 -3.07 5.29 14.58
N MET A 70 -3.46 4.12 14.05
CA MET A 70 -2.54 2.99 13.87
C MET A 70 -1.38 3.36 12.95
N ARG A 71 -1.66 3.95 11.78
CA ARG A 71 -0.62 4.43 10.85
C ARG A 71 0.37 5.35 11.55
N GLN A 72 -0.11 6.30 12.36
CA GLN A 72 0.75 7.23 13.07
C GLN A 72 1.67 6.51 14.07
N ARG A 73 1.19 5.44 14.73
CA ARG A 73 2.03 4.60 15.60
C ARG A 73 3.16 3.94 14.82
N TYR A 74 2.88 3.39 13.63
CA TYR A 74 3.92 2.84 12.73
C TYR A 74 4.93 3.91 12.33
N ILE A 75 4.48 5.06 11.86
CA ILE A 75 5.35 6.17 11.45
C ILE A 75 6.26 6.61 12.60
N ASN A 76 5.71 6.84 13.77
CA ASN A 76 6.48 7.28 14.93
C ASN A 76 7.48 6.21 15.38
N GLY A 77 7.07 4.94 15.42
CA GLY A 77 7.96 3.85 15.78
C GLY A 77 9.10 3.64 14.78
N ILE A 78 8.82 3.72 13.48
CA ILE A 78 9.86 3.63 12.45
C ILE A 78 10.85 4.80 12.57
N LYS A 79 10.34 6.02 12.75
CA LYS A 79 11.21 7.22 12.93
C LYS A 79 12.08 7.15 14.19
N ALA A 80 11.64 6.43 15.21
CA ALA A 80 12.41 6.25 16.44
C ALA A 80 13.59 5.26 16.28
N ILE A 81 13.62 4.47 15.21
CA ILE A 81 14.72 3.54 14.92
C ILE A 81 15.83 4.30 14.22
N ASP A 82 16.97 4.42 14.89
CA ASP A 82 18.13 5.14 14.37
C ASP A 82 18.58 4.66 12.99
N GLY A 83 18.71 5.59 12.06
CA GLY A 83 19.13 5.38 10.68
C GLY A 83 17.98 5.06 9.71
N LEU A 84 16.72 4.99 10.18
CA LEU A 84 15.55 4.91 9.31
C LEU A 84 14.86 6.27 9.14
N TYR A 85 14.26 6.46 7.97
CA TYR A 85 13.39 7.61 7.69
C TYR A 85 12.17 7.20 6.89
N ILE A 86 11.07 7.93 7.08
CA ILE A 86 9.85 7.77 6.28
C ILE A 86 10.04 8.51 4.96
N ARG A 87 9.64 7.89 3.86
CA ARG A 87 9.65 8.50 2.54
C ARG A 87 8.35 9.23 2.27
N GLY A 88 8.48 10.49 1.89
CA GLY A 88 7.34 11.36 1.63
C GLY A 88 6.50 11.61 2.88
N GLU A 89 5.29 12.06 2.63
CA GLU A 89 4.28 12.34 3.66
C GLU A 89 3.06 11.42 3.42
N PRO A 90 3.05 10.22 3.99
CA PRO A 90 1.97 9.27 3.75
C PRO A 90 0.65 9.77 4.35
N GLU A 91 -0.30 10.13 3.52
CA GLU A 91 -1.64 10.56 3.92
C GLU A 91 -2.56 9.39 4.22
N LEU A 92 -2.35 8.26 3.56
CA LEU A 92 -3.17 7.05 3.70
C LEU A 92 -2.39 5.89 4.35
N LEU A 93 -2.78 4.67 4.06
CA LEU A 93 -2.33 3.45 4.75
C LEU A 93 -1.10 2.79 4.12
N ILE A 94 -0.48 3.42 3.13
CA ILE A 94 0.76 2.95 2.55
C ILE A 94 1.90 3.77 3.15
N VAL A 95 2.82 3.09 3.83
CA VAL A 95 3.99 3.71 4.46
C VAL A 95 5.24 3.13 3.83
N SER A 96 6.08 3.99 3.27
CA SER A 96 7.38 3.64 2.72
C SER A 96 8.48 4.23 3.60
N TYR A 97 9.52 3.44 3.86
CA TYR A 97 10.66 3.88 4.65
C TYR A 97 11.96 3.28 4.12
N GLY A 98 13.04 3.95 4.42
CA GLY A 98 14.36 3.59 3.92
C GLY A 98 15.47 4.06 4.83
N SER A 99 16.70 3.91 4.33
CA SER A 99 17.92 4.35 4.99
C SER A 99 18.98 4.72 3.96
N GLU A 100 19.80 5.72 4.28
CA GLU A 100 20.98 6.07 3.49
C GLU A 100 22.22 5.24 3.89
N VAL A 101 22.18 4.64 5.10
CA VAL A 101 23.35 4.01 5.70
C VAL A 101 23.18 2.53 6.02
N ILE A 102 21.96 2.01 5.94
CA ILE A 102 21.62 0.61 6.25
C ILE A 102 21.17 -0.11 4.98
N ASP A 103 21.67 -1.31 4.76
CA ASP A 103 21.21 -2.19 3.68
C ASP A 103 19.76 -2.62 3.93
N MET A 104 18.81 -1.95 3.28
CA MET A 104 17.38 -2.21 3.43
C MET A 104 16.96 -3.57 2.86
N GLY A 105 17.73 -4.13 1.92
CA GLY A 105 17.53 -5.50 1.45
C GLY A 105 17.79 -6.51 2.57
N ALA A 106 18.90 -6.34 3.32
CA ALA A 106 19.20 -7.18 4.47
C ALA A 106 18.16 -7.06 5.59
N VAL A 107 17.62 -5.84 5.80
CA VAL A 107 16.51 -5.63 6.75
C VAL A 107 15.26 -6.40 6.30
N ALA A 108 14.89 -6.28 5.02
CA ALA A 108 13.72 -6.97 4.48
C ALA A 108 13.85 -8.50 4.59
N GLU A 109 15.02 -9.07 4.24
CA GLU A 109 15.29 -10.50 4.41
C GLU A 109 15.13 -10.95 5.87
N GLU A 110 15.65 -10.18 6.81
CA GLU A 110 15.54 -10.51 8.23
C GLU A 110 14.10 -10.41 8.75
N MET A 111 13.34 -9.43 8.29
CA MET A 111 11.89 -9.34 8.58
C MET A 111 11.13 -10.55 8.03
N GLN A 112 11.45 -11.00 6.81
CA GLN A 112 10.85 -12.20 6.23
C GLN A 112 11.20 -13.48 7.01
N ARG A 113 12.42 -13.61 7.53
CA ARG A 113 12.80 -14.72 8.44
C ARG A 113 11.98 -14.72 9.72
N ARG A 114 11.54 -13.55 10.18
CA ARG A 114 10.64 -13.36 11.32
C ARG A 114 9.16 -13.49 10.96
N LYS A 115 8.88 -13.98 9.72
CA LYS A 115 7.52 -14.22 9.21
C LYS A 115 6.71 -12.96 8.89
N TRP A 116 7.37 -11.80 8.77
CA TRP A 116 6.73 -10.60 8.28
C TRP A 116 6.73 -10.56 6.75
N PHE A 117 5.56 -10.35 6.17
CA PHE A 117 5.47 -10.03 4.75
C PHE A 117 5.69 -8.52 4.57
N VAL A 118 6.79 -8.15 3.92
CA VAL A 118 7.15 -6.77 3.65
C VAL A 118 7.43 -6.57 2.16
N GLY A 119 6.91 -5.46 1.60
CA GLY A 119 7.18 -5.08 0.22
C GLY A 119 8.56 -4.47 0.08
N SER A 120 9.50 -5.18 -0.55
CA SER A 120 10.84 -4.68 -0.82
C SER A 120 10.81 -3.69 -1.99
N GLN A 121 11.44 -2.53 -1.82
CA GLN A 121 11.66 -1.53 -2.87
C GLN A 121 13.11 -1.60 -3.34
N VAL A 122 13.31 -1.49 -4.66
CA VAL A 122 14.63 -1.63 -5.29
C VAL A 122 15.24 -0.27 -5.62
N SER A 123 14.43 0.65 -6.10
CA SER A 123 14.91 1.98 -6.52
C SER A 123 13.92 3.08 -6.07
N PRO A 124 14.30 3.85 -5.07
CA PRO A 124 15.41 3.67 -4.15
C PRO A 124 15.17 2.49 -3.18
N PRO A 125 16.25 1.82 -2.67
CA PRO A 125 16.10 0.67 -1.78
C PRO A 125 15.35 0.99 -0.49
N GLY A 126 14.35 0.18 -0.14
CA GLY A 126 13.50 0.45 1.03
C GLY A 126 12.50 -0.66 1.29
N ILE A 127 11.61 -0.39 2.23
CA ILE A 127 10.48 -1.25 2.57
C ILE A 127 9.20 -0.44 2.49
N MET A 128 8.17 -1.04 1.89
CA MET A 128 6.82 -0.50 1.85
C MET A 128 5.88 -1.45 2.60
N ILE A 129 5.03 -0.90 3.44
CA ILE A 129 3.97 -1.63 4.11
C ILE A 129 2.61 -1.03 3.76
N GLY A 130 1.66 -1.90 3.41
CA GLY A 130 0.25 -1.57 3.27
C GLY A 130 -0.49 -1.93 4.56
N LEU A 131 -0.95 -0.94 5.29
CA LEU A 131 -1.59 -1.13 6.59
C LEU A 131 -3.09 -1.44 6.44
N SER A 132 -3.59 -2.31 7.32
CA SER A 132 -5.00 -2.67 7.42
C SER A 132 -5.33 -3.02 8.87
N LEU A 133 -6.61 -3.17 9.22
CA LEU A 133 -7.05 -3.37 10.61
C LEU A 133 -6.29 -4.46 11.39
N PRO A 134 -5.99 -5.65 10.83
CA PRO A 134 -5.21 -6.67 11.55
C PRO A 134 -3.84 -6.19 12.04
N HIS A 135 -3.22 -5.22 11.35
CA HIS A 135 -1.91 -4.70 11.75
C HIS A 135 -1.93 -3.93 13.06
N GLU A 136 -3.12 -3.51 13.54
CA GLU A 136 -3.23 -2.79 14.80
C GLU A 136 -2.81 -3.61 16.01
N ALA A 137 -3.12 -4.91 16.01
CA ALA A 137 -2.77 -5.82 17.10
C ALA A 137 -1.26 -6.07 17.20
N VAL A 138 -0.53 -5.96 16.11
CA VAL A 138 0.87 -6.36 15.99
C VAL A 138 1.85 -5.20 15.83
N VAL A 139 1.42 -3.95 16.02
CA VAL A 139 2.29 -2.76 15.87
C VAL A 139 3.56 -2.88 16.71
N GLY A 140 3.44 -3.25 17.97
CA GLY A 140 4.58 -3.38 18.91
C GLY A 140 5.57 -4.44 18.42
N GLU A 141 5.07 -5.63 18.16
CA GLU A 141 5.88 -6.76 17.69
C GLU A 141 6.61 -6.44 16.37
N TYR A 142 5.90 -5.82 15.43
CA TYR A 142 6.51 -5.37 14.18
C TYR A 142 7.68 -4.41 14.39
N LEU A 143 7.49 -3.40 15.23
CA LEU A 143 8.51 -2.37 15.51
C LEU A 143 9.72 -2.95 16.26
N ASP A 144 9.49 -3.86 17.21
CA ASP A 144 10.55 -4.57 17.92
C ASP A 144 11.38 -5.43 16.97
N ASP A 145 10.72 -6.19 16.11
CA ASP A 145 11.38 -7.03 15.13
C ASP A 145 12.10 -6.21 14.06
N LEU A 146 11.54 -5.08 13.65
CA LEU A 146 12.20 -4.15 12.75
C LEU A 146 13.48 -3.57 13.39
N SER A 147 13.44 -3.15 14.64
CA SER A 147 14.60 -2.65 15.37
C SER A 147 15.72 -3.68 15.48
N ARG A 148 15.35 -4.94 15.80
CA ARG A 148 16.30 -6.08 15.83
C ARG A 148 16.89 -6.36 14.46
N SER A 149 16.07 -6.30 13.40
CA SER A 149 16.49 -6.53 12.02
C SER A 149 17.47 -5.45 11.53
N VAL A 150 17.19 -4.19 11.86
CA VAL A 150 18.08 -3.05 11.61
C VAL A 150 19.41 -3.22 12.35
N THR A 151 19.38 -3.59 13.61
CA THR A 151 20.59 -3.84 14.42
C THR A 151 21.46 -4.92 13.81
N LYS A 152 20.84 -6.02 13.33
CA LYS A 152 21.53 -7.13 12.67
C LYS A 152 22.11 -6.69 11.31
N ALA A 153 21.39 -5.94 10.51
CA ALA A 153 21.85 -5.41 9.24
C ALA A 153 23.03 -4.45 9.41
N LYS A 154 22.99 -3.55 10.41
CA LYS A 154 24.11 -2.66 10.76
C LYS A 154 25.39 -3.45 11.11
N LYS A 155 25.27 -4.54 11.87
CA LYS A 155 26.42 -5.41 12.22
C LYS A 155 26.98 -6.12 10.99
N ALA A 156 26.14 -6.61 10.09
CA ALA A 156 26.55 -7.29 8.87
C ALA A 156 27.14 -6.34 7.81
N GLY A 157 26.64 -5.11 7.71
CA GLY A 157 27.04 -4.10 6.72
C GLY A 157 28.43 -3.52 6.91
N LYS A 158 29.06 -3.73 8.05
CA LYS A 158 30.48 -3.38 8.25
C LYS A 158 31.44 -4.21 7.40
N GLY A 159 30.94 -5.15 6.57
CA GLY A 159 31.77 -6.09 5.85
C GLY A 159 31.55 -6.26 4.34
N LYS A 160 30.46 -5.80 3.69
CA LYS A 160 30.26 -6.03 2.23
C LYS A 160 29.22 -5.11 1.58
N ARG A 161 29.57 -4.50 0.43
CA ARG A 161 28.62 -3.95 -0.56
C ARG A 161 27.77 -5.09 -1.16
N ARG A 162 26.45 -4.95 -1.26
CA ARG A 162 25.52 -6.04 -1.50
C ARG A 162 24.68 -5.96 -2.78
N ARG A 163 24.30 -7.17 -3.23
CA ARG A 163 23.44 -7.48 -4.38
C ARG A 163 22.01 -6.94 -4.18
N ALA A 164 21.42 -6.44 -5.27
CA ALA A 164 20.00 -6.11 -5.32
C ALA A 164 19.12 -7.35 -5.07
N VAL A 165 18.17 -7.24 -4.16
CA VAL A 165 17.14 -8.27 -3.95
C VAL A 165 16.20 -8.24 -5.16
N ARG A 166 16.02 -9.38 -5.83
CA ARG A 166 15.00 -9.50 -6.89
C ARG A 166 13.62 -9.37 -6.27
N SER A 167 12.83 -8.45 -6.78
CA SER A 167 11.39 -8.38 -6.54
C SER A 167 10.74 -9.68 -7.02
N VAL A 168 9.95 -10.32 -6.16
CA VAL A 168 9.12 -11.47 -6.52
C VAL A 168 7.69 -10.91 -6.65
N TYR A 169 7.26 -10.72 -7.87
CA TYR A 169 5.88 -10.74 -8.31
C TYR A 169 5.72 -11.85 -9.33
#